data_defef985e575bee025b968e9bb02b3dd
#
_entry.id   defef985e575bee025b968e9bb02b3dd
#
_cell.length_a   1.000
_cell.length_b   1.000
_cell.length_c   1.000
_cell.angle_alpha   90.00
_cell.angle_beta   90.00
_cell.angle_gamma   90.00
#
_symmetry.space_group_name_H-M   'P 1'
#
loop_
_entity.id
_entity.type
_entity.pdbx_description
1 polymer ?
#
loop_
_entity_poly.entity_id
_entity_poly.type
_entity_poly.pdbx_seq_one_letter_code
_entity_poly.pdbx_strand_id
1 'polypeptide(L)'
;MPLWIRHPIAIGFAALLAVILAAATFAIVPETQQAVVLRLNNPVRLVNQWQPGQQIGRTGAGVIARIPFVDKIVWIDKRVLDADLDNTLVLSTDQLRLNVDAFARFRIVDPLRAVTSTGSTSNTEERVADQLRPLLGTALRNELGKVPFAVLLSPERGRVMDAIQESLQRYARQYGADIVDVRIKHADLPEGSPLESALQRMRT
;
A
#
# COMPACT_ATOMS: atom_id res chain seq x y z
N MET A 1 53.44 18.65 -13.57
CA MET A 1 52.63 17.41 -13.40
C MET A 1 52.72 16.94 -11.98
N PRO A 2 51.66 16.71 -11.24
CA PRO A 2 51.71 16.32 -9.84
C PRO A 2 52.37 14.93 -9.70
N LEU A 3 53.25 14.79 -8.70
CA LEU A 3 54.13 13.61 -8.44
C LEU A 3 53.36 12.30 -8.19
N TRP A 4 52.07 12.35 -7.79
CA TRP A 4 51.26 11.18 -7.49
C TRP A 4 50.81 10.39 -8.74
N ILE A 5 50.86 11.00 -9.95
CA ILE A 5 50.54 10.32 -11.21
C ILE A 5 51.64 9.32 -11.63
N ARG A 6 52.80 9.38 -11.00
CA ARG A 6 53.95 8.52 -11.36
C ARG A 6 53.94 7.15 -10.65
N HIS A 7 53.06 6.94 -9.68
CA HIS A 7 52.94 5.67 -8.98
C HIS A 7 51.85 4.78 -9.61
N PRO A 8 52.19 3.65 -10.23
CA PRO A 8 51.21 2.76 -10.87
C PRO A 8 50.17 2.25 -9.89
N ILE A 9 50.49 2.08 -8.62
CA ILE A 9 49.59 1.69 -7.54
C ILE A 9 48.53 2.77 -7.29
N ALA A 10 48.91 4.05 -7.29
CA ALA A 10 47.97 5.17 -7.09
C ALA A 10 47.00 5.31 -8.28
N ILE A 11 47.46 5.08 -9.49
CA ILE A 11 46.61 5.06 -10.70
C ILE A 11 45.64 3.88 -10.63
N GLY A 12 46.09 2.70 -10.25
CA GLY A 12 45.26 1.52 -10.07
C GLY A 12 44.17 1.73 -9.01
N PHE A 13 44.50 2.34 -7.89
CA PHE A 13 43.55 2.67 -6.84
C PHE A 13 42.53 3.72 -7.28
N ALA A 14 42.98 4.77 -7.98
CA ALA A 14 42.10 5.79 -8.51
C ALA A 14 41.14 5.24 -9.57
N ALA A 15 41.64 4.35 -10.44
CA ALA A 15 40.79 3.68 -11.44
C ALA A 15 39.76 2.76 -10.78
N LEU A 16 40.14 1.99 -9.77
CA LEU A 16 39.23 1.15 -9.00
C LEU A 16 38.16 1.98 -8.31
N LEU A 17 38.54 3.09 -7.67
CA LEU A 17 37.58 4.01 -7.03
C LEU A 17 36.61 4.60 -8.03
N ALA A 18 37.08 5.00 -9.21
CA ALA A 18 36.24 5.53 -10.29
C ALA A 18 35.23 4.49 -10.77
N VAL A 19 35.63 3.23 -10.91
CA VAL A 19 34.72 2.13 -11.29
C VAL A 19 33.66 1.89 -10.22
N ILE A 20 34.04 1.89 -8.94
CA ILE A 20 33.11 1.73 -7.83
C ILE A 20 32.08 2.89 -7.79
N LEU A 21 32.55 4.13 -7.96
CA LEU A 21 31.67 5.29 -8.02
C LEU A 21 30.73 5.25 -9.24
N ALA A 22 31.23 4.85 -10.41
CA ALA A 22 30.43 4.68 -11.61
C ALA A 22 29.35 3.60 -11.39
N ALA A 23 29.71 2.45 -10.84
CA ALA A 23 28.74 1.38 -10.51
C ALA A 23 27.70 1.83 -9.48
N ALA A 24 28.10 2.62 -8.48
CA ALA A 24 27.20 3.15 -7.47
C ALA A 24 26.26 4.26 -7.99
N THR A 25 26.59 4.86 -9.15
CA THR A 25 25.81 5.92 -9.75
C THR A 25 24.55 5.40 -10.46
N PHE A 26 24.58 4.19 -11.00
CA PHE A 26 23.47 3.65 -11.77
C PHE A 26 22.60 2.73 -10.89
N ALA A 27 21.28 2.87 -11.03
CA ALA A 27 20.29 1.98 -10.43
C ALA A 27 19.26 1.56 -11.49
N ILE A 28 18.80 0.32 -11.40
CA ILE A 28 17.81 -0.23 -12.33
C ILE A 28 16.44 -0.20 -11.66
N VAL A 29 15.48 0.45 -12.30
CA VAL A 29 14.08 0.49 -11.88
C VAL A 29 13.29 -0.54 -12.67
N PRO A 30 12.84 -1.64 -12.06
CA PRO A 30 12.01 -2.63 -12.75
C PRO A 30 10.61 -2.09 -13.04
N GLU A 31 9.92 -2.67 -14.02
CA GLU A 31 8.55 -2.32 -14.41
C GLU A 31 7.54 -2.43 -13.26
N THR A 32 7.74 -3.40 -12.37
CA THR A 32 6.86 -3.69 -11.24
C THR A 32 6.99 -2.69 -10.08
N GLN A 33 8.02 -1.84 -10.11
CA GLN A 33 8.30 -0.90 -9.05
C GLN A 33 8.32 0.54 -9.57
N GLN A 34 7.92 1.44 -8.74
CA GLN A 34 8.12 2.88 -8.87
C GLN A 34 9.13 3.35 -7.82
N ALA A 35 9.83 4.43 -8.09
CA ALA A 35 10.87 4.92 -7.22
C ALA A 35 10.74 6.41 -6.93
N VAL A 36 10.94 6.76 -5.65
CA VAL A 36 11.09 8.14 -5.19
C VAL A 36 12.56 8.37 -4.89
N VAL A 37 13.19 9.30 -5.60
CA VAL A 37 14.57 9.70 -5.34
C VAL A 37 14.55 10.85 -4.34
N LEU A 38 15.12 10.60 -3.17
CA LEU A 38 15.28 11.57 -2.09
C LEU A 38 16.72 12.06 -2.06
N ARG A 39 16.91 13.36 -2.08
CA ARG A 39 18.20 14.01 -1.85
C ARG A 39 18.19 14.68 -0.49
N LEU A 40 19.04 14.18 0.44
CA LEU A 40 19.05 14.68 1.83
C LEU A 40 17.64 14.71 2.45
N ASN A 41 16.86 13.64 2.25
CA ASN A 41 15.47 13.46 2.65
C ASN A 41 14.44 14.36 1.92
N ASN A 42 14.83 15.20 0.96
CA ASN A 42 13.90 15.96 0.14
C ASN A 42 13.59 15.20 -1.15
N PRO A 43 12.33 15.02 -1.54
CA PRO A 43 11.97 14.36 -2.78
C PRO A 43 12.36 15.24 -3.98
N VAL A 44 13.15 14.69 -4.89
CA VAL A 44 13.68 15.42 -6.08
C VAL A 44 13.07 14.91 -7.36
N ARG A 45 12.82 13.59 -7.44
CA ARG A 45 12.36 12.97 -8.70
C ARG A 45 11.54 11.71 -8.41
N LEU A 46 10.48 11.54 -9.21
CA LEU A 46 9.71 10.31 -9.33
C LEU A 46 10.12 9.55 -10.58
N VAL A 47 10.21 8.24 -10.48
CA VAL A 47 10.59 7.38 -11.59
C VAL A 47 9.59 6.24 -11.69
N ASN A 48 9.15 5.98 -12.90
CA ASN A 48 8.22 4.89 -13.22
C ASN A 48 6.92 4.94 -12.38
N GLN A 49 6.37 6.16 -12.17
CA GLN A 49 5.11 6.32 -11.44
C GLN A 49 3.98 5.55 -12.15
N TRP A 50 3.13 4.93 -11.37
CA TRP A 50 1.96 4.24 -11.91
C TRP A 50 1.01 5.21 -12.60
N GLN A 51 0.50 4.83 -13.79
CA GLN A 51 -0.50 5.58 -14.54
C GLN A 51 -1.55 4.61 -15.10
N PRO A 52 -2.84 4.99 -15.07
CA PRO A 52 -3.89 4.16 -15.66
C PRO A 52 -3.69 4.01 -17.18
N GLY A 53 -3.86 2.79 -17.70
CA GLY A 53 -3.73 2.52 -19.13
C GLY A 53 -2.30 2.50 -19.68
N GLN A 54 -1.28 2.58 -18.85
CA GLN A 54 0.11 2.54 -19.25
C GLN A 54 0.47 1.19 -19.90
N GLN A 55 1.04 1.23 -21.09
CA GLN A 55 1.51 0.04 -21.79
C GLN A 55 2.87 -0.43 -21.25
N ILE A 56 3.04 -1.74 -21.14
CA ILE A 56 4.31 -2.37 -20.77
C ILE A 56 5.39 -1.94 -21.80
N GLY A 57 6.59 -1.61 -21.31
CA GLY A 57 7.71 -1.14 -22.14
C GLY A 57 7.69 0.34 -22.51
N ARG A 58 6.62 1.08 -22.13
CA ARG A 58 6.52 2.56 -22.30
C ARG A 58 6.35 3.28 -20.96
N THR A 59 6.82 2.65 -19.92
CA THR A 59 6.77 3.17 -18.57
C THR A 59 7.95 4.10 -18.28
N GLY A 60 8.39 4.45 -17.29
CA GLY A 60 9.67 5.10 -16.96
C GLY A 60 10.67 4.13 -16.35
N ALA A 61 10.43 2.82 -16.52
CA ALA A 61 11.33 1.78 -16.05
C ALA A 61 12.67 1.82 -16.83
N GLY A 62 13.73 1.39 -16.19
CA GLY A 62 15.05 1.35 -16.82
C GLY A 62 16.17 1.82 -15.90
N VAL A 63 17.29 2.21 -16.51
CA VAL A 63 18.46 2.68 -15.77
C VAL A 63 18.31 4.15 -15.42
N ILE A 64 18.52 4.46 -14.14
CA ILE A 64 18.54 5.84 -13.64
C ILE A 64 19.91 6.16 -13.04
N ALA A 65 20.34 7.40 -13.19
CA ALA A 65 21.52 7.92 -12.51
C ALA A 65 21.13 8.55 -11.18
N ARG A 66 21.89 8.25 -10.13
CA ARG A 66 21.79 8.84 -8.79
C ARG A 66 23.14 9.38 -8.34
N ILE A 67 23.18 10.34 -7.47
CA ILE A 67 24.42 10.80 -6.83
C ILE A 67 24.72 9.86 -5.67
N PRO A 68 25.83 9.09 -5.73
CA PRO A 68 26.21 8.20 -4.64
C PRO A 68 26.32 8.98 -3.33
N PHE A 69 25.93 8.33 -2.21
CA PHE A 69 25.96 8.87 -0.84
C PHE A 69 25.03 10.05 -0.54
N VAL A 70 24.45 10.72 -1.56
CA VAL A 70 23.57 11.87 -1.38
C VAL A 70 22.12 11.50 -1.70
N ASP A 71 21.91 10.74 -2.79
CA ASP A 71 20.59 10.34 -3.24
C ASP A 71 20.21 8.97 -2.64
N LYS A 72 19.06 8.91 -1.95
CA LYS A 72 18.41 7.68 -1.47
C LYS A 72 17.25 7.35 -2.40
N ILE A 73 17.13 6.11 -2.80
CA ILE A 73 15.99 5.63 -3.60
C ILE A 73 15.06 4.86 -2.68
N VAL A 74 13.79 5.26 -2.68
CA VAL A 74 12.70 4.54 -2.02
C VAL A 74 11.94 3.78 -3.10
N TRP A 75 11.91 2.47 -2.99
CA TRP A 75 11.22 1.57 -3.88
C TRP A 75 9.81 1.34 -3.39
N ILE A 76 8.84 1.35 -4.29
CA ILE A 76 7.42 1.13 -3.98
C ILE A 76 6.83 0.23 -5.07
N ASP A 77 6.18 -0.84 -4.65
CA ASP A 77 5.54 -1.78 -5.56
C ASP A 77 4.33 -1.13 -6.26
N LYS A 78 4.18 -1.39 -7.56
CA LYS A 78 3.04 -0.95 -8.38
C LYS A 78 1.88 -1.95 -8.37
N ARG A 79 2.10 -3.16 -7.87
CA ARG A 79 1.09 -4.20 -7.82
C ARG A 79 0.00 -3.85 -6.81
N VAL A 80 -1.09 -4.58 -6.90
CA VAL A 80 -2.16 -4.51 -5.90
C VAL A 80 -1.67 -5.17 -4.62
N LEU A 81 -1.83 -4.47 -3.52
CA LEU A 81 -1.51 -4.87 -2.16
C LEU A 81 -2.80 -5.03 -1.37
N ASP A 82 -2.75 -5.70 -0.24
CA ASP A 82 -3.88 -5.92 0.65
C ASP A 82 -3.65 -5.34 2.05
N ALA A 83 -4.73 -4.87 2.63
CA ALA A 83 -4.82 -4.47 4.02
C ALA A 83 -5.90 -5.32 4.69
N ASP A 84 -5.46 -6.31 5.46
CA ASP A 84 -6.33 -7.22 6.21
C ASP A 84 -6.79 -6.61 7.53
N LEU A 85 -8.04 -6.84 7.85
CA LEU A 85 -8.68 -6.42 9.10
C LEU A 85 -9.51 -7.58 9.64
N ASP A 86 -9.11 -8.12 10.78
CA ASP A 86 -9.76 -9.25 11.41
C ASP A 86 -10.49 -8.82 12.68
N ASN A 87 -11.51 -9.60 13.07
CA ASN A 87 -12.25 -9.47 14.34
C ASN A 87 -12.80 -8.07 14.63
N THR A 88 -13.37 -7.41 13.64
CA THR A 88 -13.96 -6.10 13.82
C THR A 88 -15.42 -6.20 14.24
N LEU A 89 -15.72 -5.74 15.45
CA LEU A 89 -17.09 -5.65 15.94
C LEU A 89 -17.83 -4.49 15.27
N VAL A 90 -18.96 -4.83 14.66
CA VAL A 90 -19.87 -3.91 14.00
C VAL A 90 -21.29 -4.14 14.53
N LEU A 91 -22.04 -3.07 14.69
CA LEU A 91 -23.46 -3.11 15.06
C LEU A 91 -24.30 -2.78 13.84
N SER A 92 -25.19 -3.69 13.45
CA SER A 92 -26.17 -3.47 12.37
C SER A 92 -27.39 -2.65 12.85
N THR A 93 -28.24 -2.21 11.93
CA THR A 93 -29.47 -1.44 12.29
C THR A 93 -30.47 -2.25 13.12
N ASP A 94 -30.50 -3.56 12.99
CA ASP A 94 -31.28 -4.51 13.76
C ASP A 94 -30.65 -4.89 15.12
N GLN A 95 -29.66 -4.09 15.55
CA GLN A 95 -28.94 -4.21 16.83
C GLN A 95 -28.17 -5.54 17.00
N LEU A 96 -27.90 -6.24 15.90
CA LEU A 96 -27.06 -7.42 15.94
C LEU A 96 -25.58 -7.01 15.99
N ARG A 97 -24.86 -7.57 16.95
CA ARG A 97 -23.40 -7.45 16.99
C ARG A 97 -22.84 -8.49 16.03
N LEU A 98 -22.01 -8.04 15.12
CA LEU A 98 -21.36 -8.88 14.13
C LEU A 98 -19.85 -8.81 14.33
N ASN A 99 -19.20 -9.95 14.25
CA ASN A 99 -17.76 -10.03 14.11
C ASN A 99 -17.44 -10.14 12.62
N VAL A 100 -16.75 -9.13 12.09
CA VAL A 100 -16.50 -8.99 10.64
C VAL A 100 -15.02 -9.05 10.37
N ASP A 101 -14.62 -9.98 9.49
CA ASP A 101 -13.31 -10.04 8.87
C ASP A 101 -13.40 -9.50 7.46
N ALA A 102 -12.55 -8.54 7.13
CA ALA A 102 -12.56 -7.89 5.84
C ALA A 102 -11.14 -7.60 5.35
N PHE A 103 -11.00 -7.39 4.06
CA PHE A 103 -9.76 -6.87 3.48
C PHE A 103 -10.07 -5.81 2.42
N ALA A 104 -9.16 -4.89 2.27
CA ALA A 104 -9.16 -3.92 1.20
C ALA A 104 -7.95 -4.16 0.29
N ARG A 105 -8.16 -4.26 -1.01
CA ARG A 105 -7.08 -4.26 -2.00
C ARG A 105 -6.82 -2.84 -2.44
N PHE A 106 -5.57 -2.44 -2.40
CA PHE A 106 -5.18 -1.09 -2.76
C PHE A 106 -3.93 -1.08 -3.62
N ARG A 107 -3.66 0.04 -4.26
CA ARG A 107 -2.44 0.31 -5.04
C ARG A 107 -1.93 1.69 -4.71
N ILE A 108 -0.62 1.84 -4.64
CA ILE A 108 0.00 3.15 -4.46
C ILE A 108 0.13 3.81 -5.84
N VAL A 109 -0.66 4.87 -6.05
CA VAL A 109 -0.70 5.64 -7.30
C VAL A 109 0.11 6.94 -7.20
N ASP A 110 0.28 7.45 -5.99
CA ASP A 110 1.11 8.63 -5.70
C ASP A 110 2.21 8.24 -4.69
N PRO A 111 3.38 7.78 -5.19
CA PRO A 111 4.47 7.34 -4.33
C PRO A 111 5.07 8.47 -3.49
N LEU A 112 5.03 9.71 -4.00
CA LEU A 112 5.51 10.86 -3.23
C LEU A 112 4.66 11.09 -1.99
N ARG A 113 3.33 11.08 -2.18
CA ARG A 113 2.38 11.25 -1.08
C ARG A 113 2.47 10.10 -0.09
N ALA A 114 2.65 8.86 -0.56
CA ALA A 114 2.83 7.71 0.31
C ALA A 114 4.07 7.84 1.21
N VAL A 115 5.21 8.23 0.68
CA VAL A 115 6.44 8.46 1.44
C VAL A 115 6.29 9.63 2.43
N THR A 116 5.70 10.74 1.99
CA THR A 116 5.60 11.95 2.83
C THR A 116 4.57 11.80 3.95
N SER A 117 3.45 11.13 3.70
CA SER A 117 2.40 10.94 4.72
C SER A 117 2.78 9.88 5.77
N THR A 118 3.53 8.84 5.37
CA THR A 118 3.98 7.80 6.29
C THR A 118 5.30 8.13 6.99
N GLY A 119 6.06 9.10 6.45
CA GLY A 119 7.40 9.42 6.93
C GLY A 119 8.41 8.29 6.77
N SER A 120 8.07 7.24 6.03
CA SER A 120 8.89 6.04 5.88
C SER A 120 9.61 6.02 4.55
N THR A 121 10.88 5.64 4.60
CA THR A 121 11.74 5.43 3.42
C THR A 121 12.13 3.96 3.23
N SER A 122 11.63 3.10 4.11
CA SER A 122 11.68 1.65 4.04
C SER A 122 10.30 1.15 4.47
N ASN A 123 9.73 0.13 3.92
CA ASN A 123 8.40 -0.41 4.28
C ASN A 123 7.24 0.60 4.09
N THR A 124 7.30 1.44 3.06
CA THR A 124 6.26 2.45 2.80
C THR A 124 4.90 1.78 2.56
N GLU A 125 4.87 0.64 1.84
CA GLU A 125 3.66 -0.13 1.54
C GLU A 125 2.98 -0.64 2.82
N GLU A 126 3.76 -1.26 3.71
CA GLU A 126 3.26 -1.78 4.98
C GLU A 126 2.72 -0.65 5.87
N ARG A 127 3.42 0.48 5.91
CA ARG A 127 2.95 1.67 6.64
C ARG A 127 1.64 2.22 6.07
N VAL A 128 1.48 2.23 4.76
CA VAL A 128 0.20 2.62 4.12
C VAL A 128 -0.88 1.62 4.52
N ALA A 129 -0.63 0.31 4.45
CA ALA A 129 -1.58 -0.71 4.88
C ALA A 129 -1.97 -0.53 6.36
N ASP A 130 -1.00 -0.27 7.26
CA ASP A 130 -1.24 -0.01 8.68
C ASP A 130 -2.15 1.20 8.92
N GLN A 131 -2.04 2.25 8.10
CA GLN A 131 -2.93 3.41 8.18
C GLN A 131 -4.32 3.10 7.60
N LEU A 132 -4.41 2.25 6.58
CA LEU A 132 -5.68 1.89 5.96
C LEU A 132 -6.53 0.96 6.82
N ARG A 133 -5.93 0.05 7.62
CA ARG A 133 -6.66 -0.90 8.48
C ARG A 133 -7.67 -0.23 9.41
N PRO A 134 -7.32 0.75 10.25
CA PRO A 134 -8.28 1.40 11.14
C PRO A 134 -9.34 2.20 10.37
N LEU A 135 -8.98 2.75 9.20
CA LEU A 135 -9.91 3.46 8.33
C LEU A 135 -10.92 2.52 7.68
N LEU A 136 -10.48 1.32 7.28
CA LEU A 136 -11.36 0.25 6.81
C LEU A 136 -12.34 -0.16 7.91
N GLY A 137 -11.88 -0.36 9.15
CA GLY A 137 -12.74 -0.66 10.29
C GLY A 137 -13.77 0.45 10.57
N THR A 138 -13.38 1.70 10.37
CA THR A 138 -14.31 2.84 10.51
C THR A 138 -15.34 2.87 9.38
N ALA A 139 -14.91 2.65 8.12
CA ALA A 139 -15.80 2.59 6.97
C ALA A 139 -16.80 1.42 7.11
N LEU A 140 -16.34 0.24 7.55
CA LEU A 140 -17.19 -0.92 7.83
C LEU A 140 -18.26 -0.58 8.88
N ARG A 141 -17.87 -0.05 10.04
CA ARG A 141 -18.84 0.32 11.09
C ARG A 141 -19.87 1.33 10.59
N ASN A 142 -19.44 2.33 9.83
CA ASN A 142 -20.32 3.38 9.34
C ASN A 142 -21.32 2.88 8.30
N GLU A 143 -20.90 2.01 7.37
CA GLU A 143 -21.79 1.55 6.29
C GLU A 143 -22.63 0.34 6.72
N LEU A 144 -22.07 -0.61 7.48
CA LEU A 144 -22.83 -1.74 8.00
C LEU A 144 -23.83 -1.31 9.09
N GLY A 145 -23.54 -0.26 9.83
CA GLY A 145 -24.47 0.32 10.81
C GLY A 145 -25.71 0.98 10.19
N LYS A 146 -25.74 1.17 8.87
CA LYS A 146 -26.89 1.73 8.14
C LYS A 146 -27.84 0.67 7.57
N VAL A 147 -27.44 -0.60 7.60
CA VAL A 147 -28.17 -1.70 6.95
C VAL A 147 -28.45 -2.84 7.94
N PRO A 148 -29.56 -3.60 7.77
CA PRO A 148 -29.81 -4.79 8.54
C PRO A 148 -28.89 -5.93 8.09
N PHE A 149 -28.65 -6.89 8.98
CA PHE A 149 -27.76 -8.03 8.69
C PHE A 149 -28.22 -8.84 7.47
N ALA A 150 -29.53 -8.96 7.24
CA ALA A 150 -30.09 -9.67 6.08
C ALA A 150 -29.55 -9.16 4.73
N VAL A 151 -29.18 -7.88 4.62
CA VAL A 151 -28.62 -7.30 3.40
C VAL A 151 -27.26 -7.92 3.05
N LEU A 152 -26.47 -8.30 4.04
CA LEU A 152 -25.17 -8.97 3.80
C LEU A 152 -25.30 -10.38 3.23
N LEU A 153 -26.46 -11.00 3.40
CA LEU A 153 -26.80 -12.32 2.86
C LEU A 153 -27.55 -12.23 1.52
N SER A 154 -27.89 -11.03 1.07
CA SER A 154 -28.67 -10.76 -0.14
C SER A 154 -27.78 -10.32 -1.31
N PRO A 155 -28.29 -10.29 -2.54
CA PRO A 155 -27.60 -9.71 -3.71
C PRO A 155 -27.21 -8.23 -3.54
N GLU A 156 -27.85 -7.52 -2.62
CA GLU A 156 -27.57 -6.11 -2.33
C GLU A 156 -26.25 -5.90 -1.58
N ARG A 157 -25.62 -6.97 -1.08
CA ARG A 157 -24.28 -6.93 -0.47
C ARG A 157 -23.27 -6.16 -1.33
N GLY A 158 -23.36 -6.27 -2.66
CA GLY A 158 -22.48 -5.55 -3.58
C GLY A 158 -22.50 -4.04 -3.36
N ARG A 159 -23.68 -3.46 -3.23
CA ARG A 159 -23.87 -2.00 -2.99
C ARG A 159 -23.22 -1.55 -1.68
N VAL A 160 -23.32 -2.39 -0.65
CA VAL A 160 -22.68 -2.09 0.65
C VAL A 160 -21.17 -2.12 0.52
N MET A 161 -20.61 -3.08 -0.22
CA MET A 161 -19.17 -3.14 -0.49
C MET A 161 -18.68 -1.91 -1.26
N ASP A 162 -19.42 -1.49 -2.28
CA ASP A 162 -19.13 -0.29 -3.07
C ASP A 162 -19.15 0.98 -2.18
N ALA A 163 -20.13 1.09 -1.29
CA ALA A 163 -20.21 2.22 -0.35
C ALA A 163 -19.03 2.24 0.64
N ILE A 164 -18.60 1.07 1.14
CA ILE A 164 -17.43 0.94 2.02
C ILE A 164 -16.16 1.33 1.24
N GLN A 165 -16.03 0.84 0.01
CA GLN A 165 -14.90 1.18 -0.87
C GLN A 165 -14.82 2.69 -1.10
N GLU A 166 -15.92 3.34 -1.46
CA GLU A 166 -15.97 4.79 -1.67
C GLU A 166 -15.64 5.57 -0.41
N SER A 167 -16.16 5.13 0.73
CA SER A 167 -15.85 5.72 2.04
C SER A 167 -14.36 5.63 2.36
N LEU A 168 -13.76 4.44 2.18
CA LEU A 168 -12.33 4.21 2.41
C LEU A 168 -11.47 5.00 1.42
N GLN A 169 -11.88 5.08 0.14
CA GLN A 169 -11.17 5.80 -0.92
C GLN A 169 -10.96 7.27 -0.59
N ARG A 170 -11.93 7.93 0.05
CA ARG A 170 -11.79 9.34 0.46
C ARG A 170 -10.61 9.56 1.39
N TYR A 171 -10.34 8.61 2.28
CA TYR A 171 -9.21 8.66 3.21
C TYR A 171 -7.91 8.14 2.58
N ALA A 172 -7.99 7.11 1.75
CA ALA A 172 -6.81 6.49 1.11
C ALA A 172 -6.02 7.48 0.24
N ARG A 173 -6.69 8.44 -0.37
CA ARG A 173 -6.06 9.48 -1.20
C ARG A 173 -5.01 10.31 -0.46
N GLN A 174 -5.16 10.52 0.83
CA GLN A 174 -4.17 11.26 1.64
C GLN A 174 -2.85 10.50 1.79
N TYR A 175 -2.90 9.17 1.66
CA TYR A 175 -1.73 8.28 1.68
C TYR A 175 -1.22 7.91 0.28
N GLY A 176 -1.75 8.57 -0.77
CA GLY A 176 -1.37 8.27 -2.15
C GLY A 176 -1.83 6.91 -2.66
N ALA A 177 -2.83 6.30 -1.98
CA ALA A 177 -3.38 4.99 -2.32
C ALA A 177 -4.72 5.12 -3.05
N ASP A 178 -4.97 4.17 -3.95
CA ASP A 178 -6.22 3.96 -4.64
C ASP A 178 -6.79 2.59 -4.26
N ILE A 179 -8.05 2.57 -3.83
CA ILE A 179 -8.72 1.34 -3.38
C ILE A 179 -9.31 0.63 -4.60
N VAL A 180 -8.82 -0.57 -4.87
CA VAL A 180 -9.28 -1.39 -6.00
C VAL A 180 -10.63 -2.03 -5.69
N ASP A 181 -10.74 -2.66 -4.52
CA ASP A 181 -12.00 -3.18 -3.99
C ASP A 181 -11.91 -3.44 -2.47
N VAL A 182 -13.08 -3.69 -1.88
CA VAL A 182 -13.22 -4.12 -0.48
C VAL A 182 -14.08 -5.38 -0.45
N ARG A 183 -13.65 -6.37 0.33
CA ARG A 183 -14.38 -7.63 0.52
C ARG A 183 -14.47 -8.00 1.98
N ILE A 184 -15.63 -8.52 2.36
CA ILE A 184 -15.82 -9.18 3.67
C ILE A 184 -15.50 -10.67 3.48
N LYS A 185 -14.57 -11.19 4.27
CA LYS A 185 -14.20 -12.61 4.33
C LYS A 185 -15.26 -13.40 5.09
N HIS A 186 -15.54 -12.92 6.33
CA HIS A 186 -16.48 -13.51 7.26
C HIS A 186 -17.32 -12.44 7.93
N ALA A 187 -18.57 -12.79 8.26
CA ALA A 187 -19.45 -11.96 9.08
C ALA A 187 -20.28 -12.92 9.96
N ASP A 188 -19.83 -13.10 11.19
CA ASP A 188 -20.42 -14.02 12.14
C ASP A 188 -21.03 -13.29 13.33
N LEU A 189 -22.00 -13.95 13.96
CA LEU A 189 -22.51 -13.52 15.25
C LEU A 189 -21.46 -13.87 16.34
N PRO A 190 -21.22 -13.00 17.34
CA PRO A 190 -20.32 -13.30 18.42
C PRO A 190 -20.72 -14.62 19.13
N GLU A 191 -19.71 -15.41 19.51
CA GLU A 191 -19.93 -16.65 20.27
C GLU A 191 -20.78 -16.39 21.52
N GLY A 192 -21.76 -17.27 21.76
CA GLY A 192 -22.67 -17.16 22.91
C GLY A 192 -23.84 -16.20 22.70
N SER A 193 -24.08 -15.70 21.48
CA SER A 193 -25.29 -14.92 21.22
C SER A 193 -26.56 -15.78 21.40
N PRO A 194 -27.67 -15.21 21.92
CA PRO A 194 -28.93 -15.96 22.09
C PRO A 194 -29.45 -16.53 20.76
N LEU A 195 -29.15 -15.90 19.64
CA LEU A 195 -29.51 -16.33 18.29
C LEU A 195 -28.70 -17.55 17.85
N GLU A 196 -27.42 -17.62 18.15
CA GLU A 196 -26.57 -18.79 17.85
C GLU A 196 -27.07 -20.01 18.60
N SER A 197 -27.39 -19.87 19.90
CA SER A 197 -27.97 -20.91 20.74
C SER A 197 -29.35 -21.38 20.21
N ALA A 198 -30.12 -20.52 19.60
CA ALA A 198 -31.41 -20.85 18.96
C ALA A 198 -31.22 -21.59 17.63
N LEU A 199 -30.26 -21.16 16.81
CA LEU A 199 -29.94 -21.83 15.54
C LEU A 199 -29.33 -23.21 15.74
N GLN A 200 -28.48 -23.40 16.76
CA GLN A 200 -27.95 -24.71 17.12
C GLN A 200 -29.06 -25.67 17.60
N ARG A 201 -30.05 -25.18 18.38
CA ARG A 201 -31.21 -25.98 18.79
C ARG A 201 -32.15 -26.36 17.65
N MET A 202 -32.19 -25.61 16.54
CA MET A 202 -32.98 -25.95 15.37
C MET A 202 -32.25 -26.92 14.42
N ARG A 203 -30.95 -27.13 14.59
CA ARG A 203 -30.14 -28.08 13.80
C ARG A 203 -30.01 -29.47 14.45
N THR A 204 -30.39 -29.63 15.70
CA THR A 204 -30.50 -30.93 16.41
C THR A 204 -31.92 -31.42 16.36
#